data_b8713c07fa567fdc10d88a69cbc56d6f
#
_entry.id   b8713c07fa567fdc10d88a69cbc56d6f
#
_cell.length_a   1.000
_cell.length_b   1.000
_cell.length_c   1.000
_cell.angle_alpha   90.00
_cell.angle_beta   90.00
_cell.angle_gamma   90.00
#
_symmetry.space_group_name_H-M   'P 1'
#
loop_
_entity.id
_entity.type
_entity.pdbx_description
1 polymer ?
#
loop_
_entity_poly.entity_id
_entity_poly.type
_entity_poly.pdbx_seq_one_letter_code
_entity_poly.pdbx_strand_id
1 'polypeptide(L)'
;MRSSWLPALLLALAWPAVAADLHAQVSASLMRPEPRALRPMQWSPPPTLIALYFGADWCAPCHAFVPTLRGVRDALREAGADTEVVYVSLDESEAALRRYMHLQQMPWPVLDPRRAQRMPALQALAGLAPPNLVLIDAQGTVLANGWQGRHYRGLQPVLQEWWKRACAQQQAHCPDDGVQPR
;
A
#
# COMPACT_ATOMS: atom_id res chain seq x y z
N MET A 1 -36.15 39.23 38.22
CA MET A 1 -35.00 38.33 38.17
C MET A 1 -35.17 37.42 36.98
N ARG A 2 -34.43 37.68 35.89
CA ARG A 2 -34.49 36.91 34.63
C ARG A 2 -33.15 36.18 34.49
N SER A 3 -33.16 34.88 34.68
CA SER A 3 -31.96 34.03 34.49
C SER A 3 -31.82 33.72 33.00
N SER A 4 -30.77 34.27 32.37
CA SER A 4 -30.37 33.93 30.98
C SER A 4 -29.49 32.67 31.01
N TRP A 5 -30.01 31.63 30.46
CA TRP A 5 -29.23 30.40 30.19
C TRP A 5 -28.62 30.51 28.78
N LEU A 6 -27.30 30.63 28.71
CA LEU A 6 -26.56 30.53 27.46
C LEU A 6 -26.30 29.02 27.17
N PRO A 7 -26.64 28.48 26.00
CA PRO A 7 -26.24 27.15 25.62
C PRO A 7 -24.77 27.13 25.24
N ALA A 8 -23.98 26.32 25.94
CA ALA A 8 -22.60 26.02 25.54
C ALA A 8 -22.60 25.21 24.24
N LEU A 9 -22.11 25.80 23.18
CA LEU A 9 -21.89 25.13 21.88
C LEU A 9 -20.67 24.23 22.02
N LEU A 10 -20.88 22.93 22.21
CA LEU A 10 -19.83 21.92 22.10
C LEU A 10 -19.47 21.71 20.63
N LEU A 11 -18.41 22.38 20.14
CA LEU A 11 -17.77 22.04 18.88
C LEU A 11 -17.10 20.67 19.04
N ALA A 12 -17.75 19.63 18.54
CA ALA A 12 -17.13 18.31 18.34
C ALA A 12 -16.06 18.46 17.24
N LEU A 13 -14.80 18.45 17.64
CA LEU A 13 -13.66 18.27 16.75
C LEU A 13 -13.75 16.88 16.12
N ALA A 14 -14.29 16.80 14.91
CA ALA A 14 -14.27 15.59 14.11
C ALA A 14 -12.81 15.31 13.71
N TRP A 15 -12.15 14.41 14.42
CA TRP A 15 -10.83 13.90 14.05
C TRP A 15 -10.92 13.13 12.72
N PRO A 16 -9.86 13.14 11.91
CA PRO A 16 -9.84 12.37 10.65
C PRO A 16 -9.71 10.87 10.93
N ALA A 17 -10.80 10.25 11.36
CA ALA A 17 -10.88 8.80 11.61
C ALA A 17 -10.72 7.94 10.33
N VAL A 18 -10.83 8.56 9.14
CA VAL A 18 -10.84 7.82 7.86
C VAL A 18 -9.44 7.36 7.43
N ALA A 19 -8.38 8.12 7.75
CA ALA A 19 -7.02 7.77 7.34
C ALA A 19 -6.42 6.64 8.20
N ALA A 20 -6.61 6.71 9.52
CA ALA A 20 -6.16 5.66 10.45
C ALA A 20 -6.81 4.30 10.19
N ASP A 21 -8.00 4.29 9.60
CA ASP A 21 -8.75 3.09 9.27
C ASP A 21 -8.14 2.31 8.09
N LEU A 22 -7.55 2.96 7.08
CA LEU A 22 -7.01 2.27 5.89
C LEU A 22 -5.83 1.35 6.24
N HIS A 23 -4.83 1.82 7.00
CA HIS A 23 -3.69 1.00 7.41
C HIS A 23 -4.14 -0.20 8.26
N ALA A 24 -5.06 0.03 9.20
CA ALA A 24 -5.63 -1.02 10.05
C ALA A 24 -6.46 -2.02 9.24
N GLN A 25 -7.30 -1.56 8.31
CA GLN A 25 -8.09 -2.41 7.43
C GLN A 25 -7.21 -3.27 6.51
N VAL A 26 -6.17 -2.69 5.92
CA VAL A 26 -5.17 -3.42 5.11
C VAL A 26 -4.50 -4.49 5.96
N SER A 27 -3.94 -4.13 7.12
CA SER A 27 -3.24 -5.05 8.01
C SER A 27 -4.09 -6.21 8.51
N ALA A 28 -5.39 -5.96 8.75
CA ALA A 28 -6.36 -6.97 9.19
C ALA A 28 -6.89 -7.87 8.07
N SER A 29 -6.50 -7.61 6.81
CA SER A 29 -7.08 -8.28 5.63
C SER A 29 -6.04 -8.99 4.77
N LEU A 30 -4.89 -9.30 5.34
CA LEU A 30 -3.79 -9.93 4.63
C LEU A 30 -3.98 -11.43 4.46
N MET A 31 -3.54 -11.90 3.29
CA MET A 31 -3.51 -13.30 2.92
C MET A 31 -2.11 -13.67 2.44
N ARG A 32 -1.68 -14.90 2.73
CA ARG A 32 -0.49 -15.52 2.16
C ARG A 32 -0.89 -16.48 1.06
N PRO A 33 -0.27 -16.42 -0.14
CA PRO A 33 -0.52 -17.42 -1.16
C PRO A 33 0.12 -18.75 -0.76
N GLU A 34 -0.66 -19.83 -0.86
CA GLU A 34 -0.22 -21.21 -0.79
C GLU A 34 -0.53 -21.92 -2.11
N PRO A 35 0.03 -23.10 -2.40
CA PRO A 35 -0.14 -23.75 -3.70
C PRO A 35 -1.60 -23.95 -4.14
N ARG A 36 -2.53 -24.11 -3.18
CA ARG A 36 -3.94 -24.41 -3.49
C ARG A 36 -4.94 -23.38 -2.97
N ALA A 37 -4.52 -22.43 -2.15
CA ALA A 37 -5.43 -21.47 -1.50
C ALA A 37 -4.70 -20.22 -1.04
N LEU A 38 -5.46 -19.19 -0.70
CA LEU A 38 -5.01 -18.08 0.11
C LEU A 38 -5.27 -18.38 1.58
N ARG A 39 -4.30 -18.14 2.46
CA ARG A 39 -4.44 -18.32 3.90
C ARG A 39 -4.35 -16.97 4.62
N PRO A 40 -5.23 -16.72 5.60
CA PRO A 40 -5.13 -15.53 6.43
C PRO A 40 -3.75 -15.41 7.08
N MET A 41 -3.21 -14.21 7.12
CA MET A 41 -2.00 -13.87 7.85
C MET A 41 -2.15 -12.54 8.56
N GLN A 42 -1.32 -12.32 9.56
CA GLN A 42 -1.25 -11.06 10.30
C GLN A 42 0.20 -10.66 10.51
N TRP A 43 0.45 -9.36 10.50
CA TRP A 43 1.71 -8.80 11.00
C TRP A 43 1.63 -8.56 12.51
N SER A 44 2.77 -8.67 13.19
CA SER A 44 2.87 -8.36 14.61
C SER A 44 4.28 -7.84 14.94
N PRO A 45 4.48 -6.54 15.00
CA PRO A 45 3.58 -5.44 14.59
C PRO A 45 3.46 -5.29 13.06
N PRO A 46 2.45 -4.55 12.56
CA PRO A 46 2.41 -4.17 11.16
C PRO A 46 3.50 -3.12 10.85
N PRO A 47 4.06 -3.11 9.62
CA PRO A 47 5.09 -2.14 9.23
C PRO A 47 4.53 -0.72 9.17
N THR A 48 5.39 0.25 9.44
CA THR A 48 5.02 1.67 9.46
C THR A 48 4.84 2.28 8.07
N LEU A 49 5.47 1.69 7.04
CA LEU A 49 5.27 2.06 5.64
C LEU A 49 4.76 0.86 4.86
N ILE A 50 3.65 1.03 4.14
CA ILE A 50 3.08 0.02 3.26
C ILE A 50 3.03 0.56 1.83
N ALA A 51 3.63 -0.18 0.88
CA ALA A 51 3.51 0.06 -0.54
C ALA A 51 2.40 -0.83 -1.11
N LEU A 52 1.23 -0.25 -1.41
CA LEU A 52 0.10 -0.93 -2.02
C LEU A 52 0.35 -1.05 -3.53
N TYR A 53 0.56 -2.27 -4.01
CA TYR A 53 0.77 -2.56 -5.43
C TYR A 53 -0.51 -3.07 -6.08
N PHE A 54 -1.10 -2.29 -6.98
CA PHE A 54 -2.26 -2.66 -7.78
C PHE A 54 -1.79 -3.23 -9.11
N GLY A 55 -2.12 -4.48 -9.36
CA GLY A 55 -1.68 -5.20 -10.56
C GLY A 55 -2.58 -6.39 -10.90
N ALA A 56 -2.30 -7.06 -12.02
CA ALA A 56 -3.03 -8.23 -12.47
C ALA A 56 -2.18 -9.11 -13.40
N ASP A 57 -2.53 -10.39 -13.48
CA ASP A 57 -1.86 -11.37 -14.36
C ASP A 57 -2.00 -11.03 -15.86
N TRP A 58 -3.11 -10.44 -16.26
CA TRP A 58 -3.35 -10.01 -17.64
C TRP A 58 -2.63 -8.71 -18.04
N CYS A 59 -2.00 -8.02 -17.08
CA CYS A 59 -1.38 -6.70 -17.27
C CYS A 59 0.12 -6.85 -17.63
N ALA A 60 0.47 -6.78 -18.92
CA ALA A 60 1.86 -6.91 -19.37
C ALA A 60 2.82 -5.88 -18.73
N PRO A 61 2.49 -4.57 -18.59
CA PRO A 61 3.34 -3.64 -17.85
C PRO A 61 3.53 -4.00 -16.38
N CYS A 62 2.56 -4.68 -15.77
CA CYS A 62 2.66 -5.17 -14.40
C CYS A 62 3.77 -6.22 -14.27
N HIS A 63 3.83 -7.17 -15.21
CA HIS A 63 4.89 -8.18 -15.25
C HIS A 63 6.28 -7.55 -15.36
N ALA A 64 6.43 -6.50 -16.18
CA ALA A 64 7.70 -5.79 -16.35
C ALA A 64 8.11 -5.01 -15.08
N PHE A 65 7.16 -4.56 -14.28
CA PHE A 65 7.41 -3.74 -13.09
C PHE A 65 7.78 -4.54 -11.84
N VAL A 66 7.23 -5.75 -11.65
CA VAL A 66 7.44 -6.54 -10.41
C VAL A 66 8.91 -6.78 -10.07
N PRO A 67 9.82 -7.08 -11.01
CA PRO A 67 11.25 -7.23 -10.69
C PRO A 67 11.85 -5.96 -10.05
N THR A 68 11.52 -4.77 -10.57
CA THR A 68 11.97 -3.49 -9.99
C THR A 68 11.38 -3.28 -8.61
N LEU A 69 10.08 -3.53 -8.43
CA LEU A 69 9.41 -3.40 -7.14
C LEU A 69 10.03 -4.31 -6.07
N ARG A 70 10.35 -5.56 -6.46
CA ARG A 70 11.02 -6.52 -5.59
C ARG A 70 12.41 -6.04 -5.19
N GLY A 71 13.21 -5.57 -6.17
CA GLY A 71 14.55 -5.05 -5.89
C GLY A 71 14.55 -3.88 -4.92
N VAL A 72 13.63 -2.93 -5.09
CA VAL A 72 13.49 -1.78 -4.16
C VAL A 72 13.07 -2.25 -2.77
N ARG A 73 12.04 -3.10 -2.67
CA ARG A 73 11.57 -3.65 -1.39
C ARG A 73 12.69 -4.39 -0.66
N ASP A 74 13.42 -5.25 -1.36
CA ASP A 74 14.47 -6.08 -0.75
C ASP A 74 15.63 -5.20 -0.27
N ALA A 75 16.07 -4.22 -1.05
CA ALA A 75 17.11 -3.27 -0.65
C ALA A 75 16.71 -2.45 0.57
N LEU A 76 15.47 -1.95 0.64
CA LEU A 76 14.98 -1.22 1.81
C LEU A 76 14.92 -2.09 3.07
N ARG A 77 14.48 -3.35 2.94
CA ARG A 77 14.42 -4.27 4.07
C ARG A 77 15.82 -4.73 4.53
N GLU A 78 16.73 -4.90 3.60
CA GLU A 78 18.14 -5.21 3.88
C GLU A 78 18.83 -4.06 4.62
N ALA A 79 18.47 -2.83 4.27
CA ALA A 79 18.87 -1.64 5.03
C ALA A 79 18.14 -1.52 6.39
N GLY A 80 17.23 -2.46 6.74
CA GLY A 80 16.50 -2.51 8.00
C GLY A 80 15.25 -1.61 8.04
N ALA A 81 14.76 -1.09 6.91
CA ALA A 81 13.55 -0.26 6.88
C ALA A 81 12.31 -1.04 7.32
N ASP A 82 11.48 -0.41 8.15
CA ASP A 82 10.20 -0.95 8.61
C ASP A 82 9.11 -0.72 7.54
N THR A 83 9.18 -1.54 6.49
CA THR A 83 8.33 -1.41 5.31
C THR A 83 8.01 -2.76 4.66
N GLU A 84 6.87 -2.82 3.97
CA GLU A 84 6.48 -3.99 3.19
C GLU A 84 5.57 -3.61 2.01
N VAL A 85 5.55 -4.46 0.98
CA VAL A 85 4.59 -4.39 -0.10
C VAL A 85 3.33 -5.19 0.26
N VAL A 86 2.17 -4.70 -0.15
CA VAL A 86 0.92 -5.47 -0.17
C VAL A 86 0.38 -5.48 -1.59
N TYR A 87 0.20 -6.66 -2.15
CA TYR A 87 -0.43 -6.80 -3.46
C TYR A 87 -1.95 -6.61 -3.35
N VAL A 88 -2.49 -5.75 -4.19
CA VAL A 88 -3.93 -5.53 -4.39
C VAL A 88 -4.26 -6.04 -5.78
N SER A 89 -4.83 -7.25 -5.84
CA SER A 89 -5.13 -7.90 -7.11
C SER A 89 -6.33 -7.25 -7.80
N LEU A 90 -6.18 -7.02 -9.09
CA LEU A 90 -7.25 -6.62 -10.01
C LEU A 90 -7.67 -7.79 -10.92
N ASP A 91 -7.25 -9.01 -10.59
CA ASP A 91 -7.66 -10.22 -11.28
C ASP A 91 -9.12 -10.59 -10.95
N GLU A 92 -9.79 -11.22 -11.92
CA GLU A 92 -11.18 -11.66 -11.76
C GLU A 92 -11.31 -12.95 -10.92
N SER A 93 -10.21 -13.68 -10.71
CA SER A 93 -10.21 -14.93 -9.97
C SER A 93 -9.02 -15.09 -9.04
N GLU A 94 -9.22 -15.80 -7.93
CA GLU A 94 -8.17 -16.19 -7.01
C GLU A 94 -7.10 -17.06 -7.71
N ALA A 95 -7.50 -17.86 -8.71
CA ALA A 95 -6.56 -18.69 -9.45
C ALA A 95 -5.58 -17.84 -10.28
N ALA A 96 -6.07 -16.81 -10.98
CA ALA A 96 -5.23 -15.87 -11.72
C ALA A 96 -4.29 -15.09 -10.80
N LEU A 97 -4.82 -14.57 -9.70
CA LEU A 97 -4.04 -13.89 -8.65
C LEU A 97 -2.88 -14.78 -8.16
N ARG A 98 -3.16 -16.02 -7.74
CA ARG A 98 -2.13 -16.94 -7.22
C ARG A 98 -1.11 -17.31 -8.30
N ARG A 99 -1.56 -17.53 -9.54
CA ARG A 99 -0.67 -17.78 -10.68
C ARG A 99 0.28 -16.62 -10.90
N TYR A 100 -0.23 -15.39 -10.91
CA TYR A 100 0.57 -14.19 -11.10
C TYR A 100 1.60 -14.02 -9.99
N MET A 101 1.21 -14.14 -8.73
CA MET A 101 2.14 -14.07 -7.60
C MET A 101 3.23 -15.14 -7.68
N HIS A 102 2.86 -16.37 -8.08
CA HIS A 102 3.82 -17.47 -8.22
C HIS A 102 4.80 -17.22 -9.37
N LEU A 103 4.30 -16.86 -10.56
CA LEU A 103 5.14 -16.59 -11.74
C LEU A 103 6.10 -15.43 -11.50
N GLN A 104 5.67 -14.41 -10.80
CA GLN A 104 6.48 -13.23 -10.47
C GLN A 104 7.32 -13.40 -9.20
N GLN A 105 7.21 -14.55 -8.52
CA GLN A 105 7.93 -14.82 -7.26
C GLN A 105 7.74 -13.70 -6.24
N MET A 106 6.51 -13.22 -6.06
CA MET A 106 6.19 -12.14 -5.13
C MET A 106 6.34 -12.61 -3.68
N PRO A 107 7.26 -12.03 -2.87
CA PRO A 107 7.51 -12.50 -1.51
C PRO A 107 6.59 -11.87 -0.46
N TRP A 108 5.76 -10.92 -0.86
CA TRP A 108 4.87 -10.14 0.00
C TRP A 108 3.45 -10.70 0.06
N PRO A 109 2.64 -10.30 1.06
CA PRO A 109 1.25 -10.70 1.16
C PRO A 109 0.39 -10.06 0.08
N VAL A 110 -0.78 -10.65 -0.11
CA VAL A 110 -1.87 -10.10 -0.92
C VAL A 110 -3.03 -9.71 0.01
N LEU A 111 -3.74 -8.67 -0.35
CA LEU A 111 -4.98 -8.29 0.31
C LEU A 111 -6.10 -9.27 -0.07
N ASP A 112 -6.91 -9.69 0.91
CA ASP A 112 -8.10 -10.51 0.63
C ASP A 112 -8.96 -9.83 -0.45
N PRO A 113 -9.14 -10.44 -1.64
CA PRO A 113 -9.85 -9.79 -2.75
C PRO A 113 -11.28 -9.38 -2.40
N ARG A 114 -11.97 -10.20 -1.58
CA ARG A 114 -13.36 -9.91 -1.17
C ARG A 114 -13.44 -8.73 -0.21
N ARG A 115 -12.44 -8.59 0.66
CA ARG A 115 -12.35 -7.43 1.57
C ARG A 115 -11.91 -6.19 0.83
N ALA A 116 -10.90 -6.30 -0.05
CA ALA A 116 -10.42 -5.20 -0.89
C ALA A 116 -11.56 -4.52 -1.66
N GLN A 117 -12.46 -5.30 -2.28
CA GLN A 117 -13.62 -4.79 -3.01
C GLN A 117 -14.61 -3.99 -2.13
N ARG A 118 -14.59 -4.21 -0.81
CA ARG A 118 -15.46 -3.55 0.17
C ARG A 118 -14.77 -2.41 0.92
N MET A 119 -13.59 -1.98 0.49
CA MET A 119 -12.84 -0.85 1.05
C MET A 119 -12.90 0.36 0.10
N PRO A 120 -13.87 1.29 0.24
CA PRO A 120 -14.00 2.42 -0.70
C PRO A 120 -12.75 3.29 -0.75
N ALA A 121 -12.11 3.51 0.40
CA ALA A 121 -10.86 4.27 0.48
C ALA A 121 -9.73 3.62 -0.34
N LEU A 122 -9.60 2.29 -0.31
CA LEU A 122 -8.63 1.54 -1.12
C LEU A 122 -8.97 1.63 -2.61
N GLN A 123 -10.24 1.44 -2.97
CA GLN A 123 -10.70 1.49 -4.36
C GLN A 123 -10.42 2.86 -5.00
N ALA A 124 -10.60 3.94 -4.26
CA ALA A 124 -10.30 5.30 -4.71
C ALA A 124 -8.81 5.51 -5.05
N LEU A 125 -7.90 4.65 -4.54
CA LEU A 125 -6.46 4.74 -4.78
C LEU A 125 -5.99 3.95 -6.00
N ALA A 126 -6.80 3.04 -6.55
CA ALA A 126 -6.41 2.13 -7.62
C ALA A 126 -5.99 2.85 -8.92
N GLY A 127 -6.55 4.04 -9.15
CA GLY A 127 -6.39 4.75 -10.42
C GLY A 127 -7.27 4.18 -11.54
N LEU A 128 -6.95 4.53 -12.79
CA LEU A 128 -7.78 4.11 -13.93
C LEU A 128 -7.30 2.82 -14.59
N ALA A 129 -6.03 2.45 -14.40
CA ALA A 129 -5.43 1.25 -14.97
C ALA A 129 -4.18 0.80 -14.17
N PRO A 130 -3.91 -0.52 -14.11
CA PRO A 130 -2.65 -1.04 -13.56
C PRO A 130 -1.48 -0.87 -14.58
N PRO A 131 -0.23 -0.90 -14.09
CA PRO A 131 0.15 -0.99 -12.69
C PRO A 131 -0.02 0.34 -11.96
N ASN A 132 -0.37 0.29 -10.68
CA ASN A 132 -0.28 1.44 -9.79
C ASN A 132 0.46 1.07 -8.50
N LEU A 133 1.13 2.05 -7.92
CA LEU A 133 1.78 1.95 -6.62
C LEU A 133 1.32 3.11 -5.76
N VAL A 134 0.97 2.83 -4.52
CA VAL A 134 0.54 3.82 -3.53
C VAL A 134 1.30 3.59 -2.23
N LEU A 135 1.95 4.61 -1.72
CA LEU A 135 2.63 4.56 -0.43
C LEU A 135 1.74 5.14 0.65
N ILE A 136 1.54 4.39 1.73
CA ILE A 136 0.83 4.85 2.94
C ILE A 136 1.70 4.72 4.18
N ASP A 137 1.47 5.60 5.16
CA ASP A 137 2.10 5.54 6.49
C ASP A 137 1.25 4.72 7.50
N ALA A 138 1.76 4.60 8.73
CA ALA A 138 1.11 3.90 9.83
C ALA A 138 -0.26 4.50 10.25
N GLN A 139 -0.54 5.72 9.85
CA GLN A 139 -1.83 6.40 10.05
C GLN A 139 -2.77 6.22 8.86
N GLY A 140 -2.35 5.49 7.81
CA GLY A 140 -3.11 5.30 6.57
C GLY A 140 -3.11 6.53 5.66
N THR A 141 -2.24 7.53 5.95
CA THR A 141 -2.10 8.71 5.10
C THR A 141 -1.40 8.32 3.80
N VAL A 142 -1.95 8.74 2.67
CA VAL A 142 -1.32 8.54 1.36
C VAL A 142 -0.16 9.52 1.21
N LEU A 143 1.06 8.98 1.15
CA LEU A 143 2.30 9.75 0.99
C LEU A 143 2.64 9.98 -0.49
N ALA A 144 2.33 8.99 -1.34
CA ALA A 144 2.51 9.07 -2.78
C ALA A 144 1.54 8.12 -3.50
N ASN A 145 1.14 8.47 -4.73
CA ASN A 145 0.30 7.65 -5.60
C ASN A 145 0.73 7.87 -7.05
N GLY A 146 0.88 6.80 -7.81
CA GLY A 146 1.19 6.84 -9.24
C GLY A 146 0.11 7.51 -10.09
N TRP A 147 -1.13 7.59 -9.58
CA TRP A 147 -2.23 8.33 -10.18
C TRP A 147 -2.58 9.57 -9.34
N GLN A 148 -2.79 10.72 -10.01
CA GLN A 148 -3.32 11.95 -9.42
C GLN A 148 -4.62 12.30 -10.13
N GLY A 149 -5.74 11.89 -9.53
CA GLY A 149 -7.04 11.95 -10.21
C GLY A 149 -7.02 11.12 -11.49
N ARG A 150 -7.14 11.76 -12.65
CA ARG A 150 -7.12 11.07 -13.96
C ARG A 150 -5.74 11.09 -14.65
N HIS A 151 -4.70 11.63 -14.02
CA HIS A 151 -3.37 11.76 -14.59
C HIS A 151 -2.43 10.71 -14.02
N TYR A 152 -1.87 9.87 -14.89
CA TYR A 152 -0.83 8.93 -14.51
C TYR A 152 0.53 9.65 -14.42
N ARG A 153 1.11 9.68 -13.23
CA ARG A 153 2.43 10.25 -12.94
C ARG A 153 3.56 9.23 -13.03
N GLY A 154 3.19 7.96 -13.15
CA GLY A 154 4.15 6.85 -13.18
C GLY A 154 4.47 6.32 -11.80
N LEU A 155 5.22 5.22 -11.79
CA LEU A 155 5.58 4.51 -10.54
C LEU A 155 6.88 5.05 -9.92
N GLN A 156 7.74 5.63 -10.75
CA GLN A 156 9.06 6.13 -10.32
C GLN A 156 8.98 7.18 -9.20
N PRO A 157 8.09 8.19 -9.24
CA PRO A 157 7.96 9.16 -8.15
C PRO A 157 7.53 8.50 -6.83
N VAL A 158 6.74 7.42 -6.88
CA VAL A 158 6.31 6.69 -5.67
C VAL A 158 7.48 5.90 -5.09
N LEU A 159 8.29 5.24 -5.94
CA LEU A 159 9.50 4.53 -5.51
C LEU A 159 10.50 5.49 -4.86
N GLN A 160 10.68 6.69 -5.41
CA GLN A 160 11.56 7.73 -4.86
C GLN A 160 11.07 8.22 -3.48
N GLU A 161 9.77 8.50 -3.34
CA GLU A 161 9.22 8.91 -2.04
C GLU A 161 9.30 7.77 -1.02
N TRP A 162 9.07 6.52 -1.44
CA TRP A 162 9.22 5.35 -0.57
C TRP A 162 10.65 5.21 -0.06
N TRP A 163 11.63 5.29 -0.96
CA TRP A 163 13.06 5.28 -0.59
C TRP A 163 13.40 6.37 0.40
N LYS A 164 13.03 7.60 0.08
CA LYS A 164 13.25 8.78 0.94
C LYS A 164 12.66 8.61 2.34
N ARG A 165 11.40 8.14 2.44
CA ARG A 165 10.72 7.94 3.73
C ARG A 165 11.32 6.80 4.54
N ALA A 166 11.61 5.69 3.90
CA ALA A 166 12.22 4.54 4.55
C ALA A 166 13.62 4.86 5.09
N CYS A 167 14.42 5.61 4.34
CA CYS A 167 15.75 6.06 4.78
C CYS A 167 15.68 7.06 5.94
N ALA A 168 14.71 7.97 5.92
CA ALA A 168 14.53 8.94 7.00
C ALA A 168 14.15 8.30 8.35
N GLN A 169 13.49 7.14 8.33
CA GLN A 169 13.12 6.42 9.56
C GLN A 169 14.32 5.87 10.34
N GLN A 170 15.43 5.64 9.69
CA GLN A 170 16.51 4.84 10.27
C GLN A 170 17.73 5.60 10.71
N GLN A 171 17.86 6.90 10.45
CA GLN A 171 19.15 7.62 10.61
C GLN A 171 20.35 6.85 9.99
N ALA A 172 20.08 5.85 9.14
CA ALA A 172 21.01 4.85 8.68
C ALA A 172 21.31 5.03 7.19
N HIS A 173 22.53 4.82 6.87
CA HIS A 173 23.23 4.68 5.60
C HIS A 173 22.37 4.11 4.45
N CYS A 174 21.40 4.91 3.96
CA CYS A 174 20.93 4.68 2.62
C CYS A 174 21.96 5.26 1.66
N PRO A 175 22.42 4.50 0.66
CA PRO A 175 23.29 5.07 -0.39
C PRO A 175 22.59 6.27 -1.01
N ASP A 176 23.31 7.38 -1.18
CA ASP A 176 22.79 8.60 -1.82
C ASP A 176 22.41 8.39 -3.31
N ASP A 177 22.76 7.26 -3.85
CA ASP A 177 22.46 6.83 -5.22
C ASP A 177 21.04 6.26 -5.28
N GLY A 178 20.06 7.17 -5.30
CA GLY A 178 18.66 6.80 -5.53
C GLY A 178 18.55 5.78 -6.66
N VAL A 179 17.75 4.73 -6.41
CA VAL A 179 17.45 3.64 -7.35
C VAL A 179 17.27 4.19 -8.77
N GLN A 180 18.33 4.16 -9.57
CA GLN A 180 18.23 4.29 -11.01
C GLN A 180 17.93 2.89 -11.54
N PRO A 181 16.75 2.63 -12.09
CA PRO A 181 16.51 1.40 -12.82
C PRO A 181 17.40 1.39 -14.05
N ARG A 182 18.21 0.33 -14.17
CA ARG A 182 18.89 -0.01 -15.42
C ARG A 182 17.89 -0.53 -16.44
#